data_af7aa06b75fdcf0125734c03eab3214c
#
_entry.id   af7aa06b75fdcf0125734c03eab3214c
#
_cell.length_a   1.000
_cell.length_b   1.000
_cell.length_c   1.000
_cell.angle_alpha   90.00
_cell.angle_beta   90.00
_cell.angle_gamma   90.00
#
_symmetry.space_group_name_H-M   'P 1'
#
loop_
_entity.id
_entity.type
_entity.pdbx_description
1 polymer ?
#
loop_
_entity_poly.entity_id
_entity_poly.type
_entity_poly.pdbx_seq_one_letter_code
_entity_poly.pdbx_strand_id
1 'polypeptide(L)'
;MTTIRIGGVPEHFNLPIHLCIEEGLFAEKGIHVEWVEFPGGTGAMNAALRNDEIDLAIILTEGIIKDIANGNPSKIIQNYVSSPLRWGVHVASKSDFHTIADLEDKRPAISRYGSGSHVMAYVQANELGWDTSKIECVVVNNIDTAVEALTQKDADYFMWEHFTTKPLVDKGVFRRVGDFPTPWSSFVIAATDKAIINQSEILRIVLEVINAKTKVFKGLSRIETQLAELYQQNLEDIKKWLSITSWSQNQLENSERDLVLKYLKKLDMVDKMSDSQQYLKKI
;
A
#
# COMPACT_ATOMS: atom_id res chain seq x y z
N MET A 1 -22.75 -3.45 -21.29
CA MET A 1 -21.39 -3.58 -20.72
C MET A 1 -21.50 -3.23 -19.26
N THR A 2 -21.07 -4.12 -18.37
CA THR A 2 -21.12 -3.83 -16.92
C THR A 2 -19.90 -3.00 -16.53
N THR A 3 -20.11 -1.95 -15.74
CA THR A 3 -19.01 -1.10 -15.25
C THR A 3 -18.54 -1.58 -13.89
N ILE A 4 -17.22 -1.65 -13.69
CA ILE A 4 -16.53 -1.91 -12.42
C ILE A 4 -15.56 -0.75 -12.16
N ARG A 5 -15.69 -0.10 -11.03
CA ARG A 5 -14.83 0.99 -10.59
C ARG A 5 -13.72 0.43 -9.70
N ILE A 6 -12.47 0.58 -10.12
CA ILE A 6 -11.29 0.07 -9.39
C ILE A 6 -10.48 1.26 -8.91
N GLY A 7 -10.30 1.38 -7.60
CA GLY A 7 -9.46 2.40 -6.99
C GLY A 7 -8.03 1.92 -6.74
N GLY A 8 -7.05 2.78 -6.92
CA GLY A 8 -5.67 2.52 -6.57
C GLY A 8 -4.83 3.80 -6.45
N VAL A 9 -3.64 3.66 -5.88
CA VAL A 9 -2.65 4.75 -5.82
C VAL A 9 -1.92 4.89 -7.16
N PRO A 10 -1.44 6.10 -7.53
CA PRO A 10 -0.68 6.33 -8.77
C PRO A 10 0.76 5.80 -8.64
N GLU A 11 0.90 4.50 -8.41
CA GLU A 11 2.18 3.84 -8.21
C GLU A 11 2.38 2.66 -9.17
N HIS A 12 3.63 2.34 -9.42
CA HIS A 12 4.08 1.34 -10.40
C HIS A 12 3.56 -0.10 -10.14
N PHE A 13 3.15 -0.43 -8.92
CA PHE A 13 2.48 -1.70 -8.61
C PHE A 13 1.20 -1.95 -9.42
N ASN A 14 0.53 -0.87 -9.86
CA ASN A 14 -0.76 -0.92 -10.57
C ASN A 14 -0.63 -0.96 -12.10
N LEU A 15 0.58 -0.83 -12.66
CA LEU A 15 0.78 -0.88 -14.11
C LEU A 15 0.19 -2.14 -14.78
N PRO A 16 0.21 -3.35 -14.18
CA PRO A 16 -0.46 -4.50 -14.78
C PRO A 16 -1.95 -4.28 -15.07
N ILE A 17 -2.66 -3.55 -14.20
CA ILE A 17 -4.09 -3.24 -14.38
C ILE A 17 -4.28 -2.19 -15.46
N HIS A 18 -3.45 -1.14 -15.47
CA HIS A 18 -3.47 -0.13 -16.53
C HIS A 18 -3.28 -0.76 -17.91
N LEU A 19 -2.30 -1.68 -18.04
CA LEU A 19 -2.10 -2.42 -19.29
C LEU A 19 -3.32 -3.26 -19.68
N CYS A 20 -4.01 -3.89 -18.73
CA CYS A 20 -5.25 -4.62 -19.03
C CYS A 20 -6.34 -3.68 -19.59
N ILE A 21 -6.44 -2.45 -19.10
CA ILE A 21 -7.40 -1.45 -19.56
C ILE A 21 -6.99 -0.95 -20.96
N GLU A 22 -5.74 -0.56 -21.14
CA GLU A 22 -5.19 -0.03 -22.40
C GLU A 22 -5.26 -1.05 -23.55
N GLU A 23 -4.97 -2.32 -23.26
CA GLU A 23 -5.06 -3.43 -24.23
C GLU A 23 -6.50 -3.91 -24.47
N GLY A 24 -7.50 -3.35 -23.77
CA GLY A 24 -8.91 -3.72 -23.94
C GLY A 24 -9.30 -5.09 -23.39
N LEU A 25 -8.47 -5.73 -22.56
CA LEU A 25 -8.69 -7.10 -22.08
C LEU A 25 -9.98 -7.29 -21.27
N PHE A 26 -10.39 -6.26 -20.52
CA PHE A 26 -11.67 -6.24 -19.84
C PHE A 26 -12.83 -6.06 -20.81
N ALA A 27 -12.66 -5.19 -21.82
CA ALA A 27 -13.67 -4.92 -22.83
C ALA A 27 -14.00 -6.18 -23.68
N GLU A 28 -13.00 -7.00 -23.99
CA GLU A 28 -13.17 -8.32 -24.65
C GLU A 28 -14.07 -9.27 -23.84
N LYS A 29 -14.15 -9.08 -22.52
CA LYS A 29 -15.03 -9.83 -21.61
C LYS A 29 -16.38 -9.14 -21.36
N GLY A 30 -16.68 -8.03 -22.07
CA GLY A 30 -17.92 -7.27 -21.90
C GLY A 30 -17.94 -6.41 -20.64
N ILE A 31 -16.78 -6.14 -20.03
CA ILE A 31 -16.62 -5.35 -18.81
C ILE A 31 -15.97 -4.00 -19.16
N HIS A 32 -16.57 -2.91 -18.67
CA HIS A 32 -15.93 -1.61 -18.66
C HIS A 32 -15.29 -1.37 -17.29
N VAL A 33 -13.96 -1.23 -17.25
CA VAL A 33 -13.24 -0.89 -16.02
C VAL A 33 -12.98 0.61 -16.01
N GLU A 34 -13.48 1.27 -14.98
CA GLU A 34 -13.17 2.66 -14.65
C GLU A 34 -12.11 2.67 -13.55
N TRP A 35 -10.91 3.16 -13.89
CA TRP A 35 -9.84 3.35 -12.91
C TRP A 35 -9.99 4.69 -12.20
N VAL A 36 -9.97 4.68 -10.87
CA VAL A 36 -10.07 5.88 -10.02
C VAL A 36 -8.77 6.03 -9.24
N GLU A 37 -8.04 7.11 -9.49
CA GLU A 37 -6.80 7.40 -8.77
C GLU A 37 -7.04 8.02 -7.40
N PHE A 38 -6.28 7.53 -6.41
CA PHE A 38 -6.32 8.01 -5.05
C PHE A 38 -4.93 8.47 -4.57
N PRO A 39 -4.50 9.70 -4.93
CA PRO A 39 -3.25 10.26 -4.42
C PRO A 39 -3.22 10.37 -2.89
N GLY A 40 -4.41 10.45 -2.25
CA GLY A 40 -4.59 10.42 -0.80
C GLY A 40 -4.38 9.05 -0.16
N GLY A 41 -4.10 8.00 -0.95
CA GLY A 41 -3.75 6.66 -0.50
C GLY A 41 -4.87 5.91 0.19
N THR A 42 -4.48 4.91 0.98
CA THR A 42 -5.35 3.92 1.63
C THR A 42 -6.57 4.50 2.35
N GLY A 43 -6.42 5.60 3.07
CA GLY A 43 -7.55 6.18 3.81
C GLY A 43 -8.63 6.78 2.91
N ALA A 44 -8.24 7.37 1.77
CA ALA A 44 -9.20 7.87 0.79
C ALA A 44 -9.93 6.70 0.09
N MET A 45 -9.20 5.64 -0.26
CA MET A 45 -9.80 4.41 -0.82
C MET A 45 -10.75 3.73 0.15
N ASN A 46 -10.41 3.65 1.44
CA ASN A 46 -11.30 3.12 2.48
C ASN A 46 -12.61 3.92 2.58
N ALA A 47 -12.54 5.25 2.51
CA ALA A 47 -13.72 6.10 2.48
C ALA A 47 -14.57 5.85 1.23
N ALA A 48 -13.94 5.75 0.07
CA ALA A 48 -14.61 5.47 -1.21
C ALA A 48 -15.29 4.09 -1.23
N LEU A 49 -14.69 3.05 -0.63
CA LEU A 49 -15.31 1.74 -0.44
C LEU A 49 -16.54 1.83 0.46
N ARG A 50 -16.45 2.53 1.61
CA ARG A 50 -17.60 2.71 2.53
C ARG A 50 -18.77 3.47 1.90
N ASN A 51 -18.47 4.39 1.00
CA ASN A 51 -19.46 5.24 0.33
C ASN A 51 -19.98 4.65 -0.99
N ASP A 52 -19.57 3.42 -1.37
CA ASP A 52 -19.89 2.83 -2.68
C ASP A 52 -19.43 3.69 -3.88
N GLU A 53 -18.39 4.48 -3.74
CA GLU A 53 -17.81 5.29 -4.81
C GLU A 53 -16.94 4.45 -5.76
N ILE A 54 -16.35 3.37 -5.23
CA ILE A 54 -15.61 2.33 -5.98
C ILE A 54 -16.11 0.94 -5.57
N ASP A 55 -15.97 -0.02 -6.46
CA ASP A 55 -16.40 -1.41 -6.26
C ASP A 55 -15.25 -2.29 -5.75
N LEU A 56 -14.02 -2.00 -6.22
CA LEU A 56 -12.76 -2.65 -5.85
C LEU A 56 -11.71 -1.62 -5.45
N ALA A 57 -10.78 -2.02 -4.59
CA ALA A 57 -9.58 -1.24 -4.29
C ALA A 57 -8.33 -2.11 -4.31
N ILE A 58 -7.26 -1.60 -4.92
CA ILE A 58 -5.88 -2.10 -4.75
C ILE A 58 -5.29 -1.31 -3.58
N ILE A 59 -5.19 -1.94 -2.42
CA ILE A 59 -5.05 -1.21 -1.16
C ILE A 59 -4.07 -1.91 -0.22
N LEU A 60 -3.39 -1.13 0.66
CA LEU A 60 -2.49 -1.67 1.67
C LEU A 60 -3.21 -2.66 2.60
N THR A 61 -2.58 -3.80 2.83
CA THR A 61 -3.13 -4.93 3.58
C THR A 61 -3.54 -4.53 4.99
N GLU A 62 -2.68 -3.87 5.74
CA GLU A 62 -2.97 -3.41 7.10
C GLU A 62 -4.06 -2.34 7.14
N GLY A 63 -4.10 -1.48 6.13
CA GLY A 63 -5.04 -0.38 6.05
C GLY A 63 -6.48 -0.85 5.85
N ILE A 64 -6.70 -1.81 4.96
CA ILE A 64 -8.04 -2.36 4.73
C ILE A 64 -8.47 -3.31 5.86
N ILE A 65 -7.56 -4.12 6.40
CA ILE A 65 -7.87 -4.99 7.56
C ILE A 65 -8.32 -4.15 8.74
N LYS A 66 -7.61 -3.06 9.04
CA LYS A 66 -8.01 -2.11 10.07
C LYS A 66 -9.41 -1.54 9.82
N ASP A 67 -9.67 -1.12 8.60
CA ASP A 67 -10.93 -0.45 8.27
C ASP A 67 -12.12 -1.42 8.30
N ILE A 68 -11.93 -2.68 7.85
CA ILE A 68 -12.92 -3.76 7.98
C ILE A 68 -13.21 -4.06 9.46
N ALA A 69 -12.18 -4.13 10.30
CA ALA A 69 -12.34 -4.31 11.74
C ALA A 69 -13.23 -3.21 12.37
N ASN A 70 -13.16 -2.00 11.82
CA ASN A 70 -13.92 -0.84 12.25
C ASN A 70 -15.24 -0.64 11.46
N GLY A 71 -15.71 -1.65 10.74
CA GLY A 71 -17.03 -1.70 10.13
C GLY A 71 -17.12 -1.33 8.66
N ASN A 72 -16.00 -1.26 7.92
CA ASN A 72 -16.05 -1.12 6.46
C ASN A 72 -16.74 -2.35 5.83
N PRO A 73 -17.83 -2.18 5.04
CA PRO A 73 -18.56 -3.26 4.42
C PRO A 73 -17.85 -3.80 3.17
N SER A 74 -16.64 -4.30 3.35
CA SER A 74 -15.81 -4.86 2.28
C SER A 74 -15.12 -6.14 2.74
N LYS A 75 -14.62 -6.91 1.77
CA LYS A 75 -13.83 -8.12 2.00
C LYS A 75 -12.59 -8.11 1.12
N ILE A 76 -11.52 -8.68 1.60
CA ILE A 76 -10.35 -9.00 0.80
C ILE A 76 -10.67 -10.23 -0.06
N ILE A 77 -10.58 -10.09 -1.37
CA ILE A 77 -10.89 -11.15 -2.32
C ILE A 77 -9.65 -11.77 -2.94
N GLN A 78 -8.48 -11.11 -2.85
CA GLN A 78 -7.21 -11.65 -3.33
C GLN A 78 -6.03 -10.92 -2.69
N ASN A 79 -4.92 -11.63 -2.48
CA ASN A 79 -3.60 -11.04 -2.27
C ASN A 79 -3.07 -10.55 -3.63
N TYR A 80 -2.70 -9.27 -3.75
CA TYR A 80 -2.27 -8.70 -5.04
C TYR A 80 -0.76 -8.62 -5.15
N VAL A 81 -0.08 -7.99 -4.20
CA VAL A 81 1.39 -7.96 -4.12
C VAL A 81 1.83 -8.65 -2.85
N SER A 82 2.34 -9.87 -2.98
CA SER A 82 2.72 -10.74 -1.86
C SER A 82 4.09 -10.42 -1.26
N SER A 83 4.94 -9.71 -1.98
CA SER A 83 6.19 -9.23 -1.40
C SER A 83 5.94 -8.13 -0.36
N PRO A 84 6.74 -8.07 0.72
CA PRO A 84 6.69 -6.97 1.68
C PRO A 84 6.86 -5.61 1.03
N LEU A 85 6.11 -4.60 1.48
CA LEU A 85 6.38 -3.21 1.11
C LEU A 85 7.64 -2.74 1.82
N ARG A 86 8.56 -2.19 1.05
CA ARG A 86 9.82 -1.70 1.58
C ARG A 86 9.69 -0.23 1.95
N TRP A 87 9.59 0.05 3.24
CA TRP A 87 9.53 1.40 3.76
C TRP A 87 10.94 1.95 3.95
N GLY A 88 11.28 2.99 3.20
CA GLY A 88 12.49 3.76 3.45
C GLY A 88 12.30 4.63 4.71
N VAL A 89 13.31 4.64 5.57
CA VAL A 89 13.34 5.49 6.77
C VAL A 89 14.22 6.69 6.45
N HIS A 90 13.61 7.86 6.39
CA HIS A 90 14.23 9.09 5.89
C HIS A 90 14.37 10.12 7.00
N VAL A 91 15.47 10.84 6.99
CA VAL A 91 15.74 12.02 7.81
C VAL A 91 16.11 13.19 6.91
N ALA A 92 16.09 14.42 7.41
CA ALA A 92 16.65 15.54 6.67
C ALA A 92 18.11 15.25 6.29
N SER A 93 18.55 15.66 5.10
CA SER A 93 19.92 15.38 4.62
C SER A 93 21.03 15.88 5.55
N LYS A 94 20.76 16.97 6.30
CA LYS A 94 21.68 17.58 7.26
C LYS A 94 21.43 17.15 8.72
N SER A 95 20.60 16.13 8.95
CA SER A 95 20.34 15.59 10.28
C SER A 95 21.56 14.88 10.84
N ASP A 96 21.70 14.83 12.17
CA ASP A 96 22.73 14.07 12.87
C ASP A 96 22.40 12.57 13.02
N PHE A 97 21.18 12.14 12.61
CA PHE A 97 20.77 10.75 12.66
C PHE A 97 21.32 9.96 11.45
N HIS A 98 22.08 8.90 11.67
CA HIS A 98 22.78 8.14 10.63
C HIS A 98 22.26 6.71 10.47
N THR A 99 21.61 6.18 11.49
CA THR A 99 21.07 4.81 11.56
C THR A 99 19.64 4.82 12.07
N ILE A 100 18.92 3.72 11.86
CA ILE A 100 17.57 3.55 12.44
C ILE A 100 17.63 3.60 13.99
N ALA A 101 18.69 3.10 14.60
CA ALA A 101 18.83 3.10 16.06
C ALA A 101 18.89 4.53 16.67
N ASP A 102 19.36 5.52 15.91
CA ASP A 102 19.38 6.92 16.35
C ASP A 102 17.98 7.54 16.49
N LEU A 103 16.94 6.82 16.00
CA LEU A 103 15.56 7.29 15.95
C LEU A 103 14.71 6.84 17.15
N GLU A 104 15.29 6.15 18.12
CA GLU A 104 14.61 5.86 19.39
C GLU A 104 14.21 7.15 20.08
N ASP A 105 12.98 7.22 20.60
CA ASP A 105 12.39 8.42 21.24
C ASP A 105 12.37 9.68 20.32
N LYS A 106 12.40 9.50 18.98
CA LYS A 106 12.29 10.60 18.00
C LYS A 106 10.88 10.66 17.41
N ARG A 107 10.52 11.82 16.87
CA ARG A 107 9.18 12.14 16.37
C ARG A 107 9.01 11.71 14.91
N PRO A 108 8.21 10.66 14.59
CA PRO A 108 7.88 10.32 13.22
C PRO A 108 6.94 11.34 12.58
N ALA A 109 7.26 11.77 11.37
CA ALA A 109 6.30 12.40 10.49
C ALA A 109 5.36 11.33 9.93
N ILE A 110 4.06 11.58 9.99
CA ILE A 110 3.01 10.69 9.47
C ILE A 110 2.06 11.48 8.57
N SER A 111 1.53 10.84 7.51
CA SER A 111 0.57 11.55 6.65
C SER A 111 -0.73 11.89 7.40
N ARG A 112 -1.22 10.99 8.25
CA ARG A 112 -2.33 11.19 9.18
C ARG A 112 -2.40 10.04 10.18
N TYR A 113 -3.13 10.21 11.26
CA TYR A 113 -3.41 9.10 12.17
C TYR A 113 -4.16 7.98 11.44
N GLY A 114 -3.69 6.74 11.64
CA GLY A 114 -4.25 5.55 10.99
C GLY A 114 -3.79 5.32 9.54
N SER A 115 -2.86 6.11 9.02
CA SER A 115 -2.21 5.87 7.72
C SER A 115 -1.15 4.78 7.79
N GLY A 116 -0.67 4.31 6.64
CA GLY A 116 0.45 3.37 6.58
C GLY A 116 1.70 3.88 7.28
N SER A 117 2.09 5.16 7.10
CA SER A 117 3.25 5.74 7.80
C SER A 117 3.06 5.78 9.32
N HIS A 118 1.84 5.99 9.81
CA HIS A 118 1.53 5.90 11.23
C HIS A 118 1.67 4.46 11.75
N VAL A 119 1.04 3.49 11.08
CA VAL A 119 1.14 2.07 11.47
C VAL A 119 2.60 1.62 11.47
N MET A 120 3.36 1.95 10.41
CA MET A 120 4.74 1.48 10.26
C MET A 120 5.71 2.11 11.26
N ALA A 121 5.51 3.35 11.69
CA ALA A 121 6.30 3.94 12.77
C ALA A 121 6.18 3.12 14.07
N TYR A 122 4.96 2.70 14.40
CA TYR A 122 4.72 1.88 15.60
C TYR A 122 5.19 0.43 15.41
N VAL A 123 4.99 -0.17 14.23
CA VAL A 123 5.46 -1.53 13.94
C VAL A 123 6.99 -1.58 14.05
N GLN A 124 7.69 -0.61 13.46
CA GLN A 124 9.15 -0.50 13.56
C GLN A 124 9.61 -0.37 15.01
N ALA A 125 9.03 0.55 15.77
CA ALA A 125 9.38 0.75 17.17
C ALA A 125 9.18 -0.53 18.00
N ASN A 126 8.03 -1.22 17.77
CA ASN A 126 7.75 -2.47 18.45
C ASN A 126 8.75 -3.58 18.13
N GLU A 127 9.12 -3.74 16.84
CA GLU A 127 10.09 -4.77 16.42
C GLU A 127 11.50 -4.49 16.96
N LEU A 128 11.83 -3.20 17.13
CA LEU A 128 13.12 -2.78 17.71
C LEU A 128 13.13 -2.77 19.24
N GLY A 129 11.99 -3.05 19.87
CA GLY A 129 11.86 -3.08 21.35
C GLY A 129 11.80 -1.69 21.99
N TRP A 130 11.49 -0.66 21.20
CA TRP A 130 11.33 0.72 21.69
C TRP A 130 10.02 0.89 22.46
N ASP A 131 9.99 1.85 23.36
CA ASP A 131 8.78 2.21 24.11
C ASP A 131 7.78 2.97 23.23
N THR A 132 6.78 2.26 22.72
CA THR A 132 5.77 2.84 21.82
C THR A 132 4.88 3.90 22.51
N SER A 133 4.85 3.97 23.84
CA SER A 133 4.09 4.98 24.57
C SER A 133 4.70 6.38 24.47
N LYS A 134 5.96 6.47 24.07
CA LYS A 134 6.71 7.72 23.91
C LYS A 134 6.66 8.29 22.48
N ILE A 135 6.01 7.60 21.54
CA ILE A 135 5.96 8.06 20.16
C ILE A 135 5.05 9.29 20.03
N GLU A 136 5.65 10.42 19.69
CA GLU A 136 4.96 11.66 19.39
C GLU A 136 4.91 11.90 17.88
N CYS A 137 3.80 11.53 17.24
CA CYS A 137 3.63 11.69 15.79
C CYS A 137 3.37 13.14 15.39
N VAL A 138 4.02 13.57 14.29
CA VAL A 138 3.77 14.86 13.63
C VAL A 138 3.00 14.62 12.34
N VAL A 139 1.80 15.20 12.21
CA VAL A 139 0.96 15.06 11.02
C VAL A 139 1.46 16.01 9.93
N VAL A 140 1.85 15.46 8.77
CA VAL A 140 2.41 16.20 7.64
C VAL A 140 1.59 16.10 6.35
N ASN A 141 0.52 15.31 6.33
CA ASN A 141 -0.41 15.08 5.21
C ASN A 141 0.20 14.43 3.96
N ASN A 142 1.31 14.91 3.41
CA ASN A 142 1.93 14.44 2.18
C ASN A 142 3.47 14.51 2.23
N ILE A 143 4.12 14.12 1.13
CA ILE A 143 5.59 14.08 1.04
C ILE A 143 6.20 15.50 1.09
N ASP A 144 5.58 16.48 0.45
CA ASP A 144 6.13 17.84 0.36
C ASP A 144 6.18 18.48 1.74
N THR A 145 5.09 18.38 2.50
CA THR A 145 5.04 18.86 3.89
C THR A 145 5.89 18.03 4.85
N ALA A 146 6.17 16.74 4.52
CA ALA A 146 7.17 15.96 5.25
C ALA A 146 8.59 16.50 5.04
N VAL A 147 8.93 16.89 3.80
CA VAL A 147 10.22 17.57 3.51
C VAL A 147 10.38 18.85 4.33
N GLU A 148 9.34 19.68 4.40
CA GLU A 148 9.33 20.91 5.19
C GLU A 148 9.54 20.61 6.68
N ALA A 149 8.74 19.71 7.25
CA ALA A 149 8.78 19.37 8.67
C ALA A 149 10.14 18.80 9.10
N LEU A 150 10.76 17.92 8.29
CA LEU A 150 12.09 17.40 8.59
C LEU A 150 13.16 18.48 8.46
N THR A 151 13.03 19.38 7.48
CA THR A 151 13.99 20.47 7.26
C THR A 151 13.96 21.50 8.39
N GLN A 152 12.75 21.80 8.91
CA GLN A 152 12.52 22.74 10.01
C GLN A 152 12.73 22.11 11.39
N LYS A 153 12.98 20.79 11.44
CA LYS A 153 13.11 19.99 12.67
C LYS A 153 11.82 19.92 13.49
N ASP A 154 10.66 20.08 12.87
CA ASP A 154 9.35 19.86 13.50
C ASP A 154 9.09 18.36 13.70
N ALA A 155 9.58 17.52 12.78
CA ALA A 155 9.66 16.07 12.88
C ALA A 155 11.11 15.59 12.66
N ASP A 156 11.40 14.38 13.10
CA ASP A 156 12.77 13.86 13.10
C ASP A 156 13.01 12.85 11.99
N TYR A 157 12.01 12.03 11.64
CA TYR A 157 12.10 11.07 10.55
C TYR A 157 10.74 10.85 9.87
N PHE A 158 10.78 10.30 8.62
CA PHE A 158 9.61 10.00 7.81
C PHE A 158 9.75 8.64 7.16
N MET A 159 8.71 7.82 7.24
CA MET A 159 8.66 6.51 6.60
C MET A 159 7.72 6.56 5.39
N TRP A 160 8.24 6.13 4.23
CA TRP A 160 7.49 6.04 2.99
C TRP A 160 8.08 4.97 2.09
N GLU A 161 7.32 4.56 1.03
CA GLU A 161 7.80 3.55 0.10
C GLU A 161 9.18 3.93 -0.49
N HIS A 162 10.09 2.95 -0.49
CA HIS A 162 11.52 3.13 -0.77
C HIS A 162 11.80 3.75 -2.14
N PHE A 163 11.15 3.22 -3.19
CA PHE A 163 11.44 3.65 -4.57
C PHE A 163 10.73 4.95 -4.93
N THR A 164 9.55 5.19 -4.41
CA THR A 164 8.81 6.45 -4.57
C THR A 164 9.59 7.64 -4.00
N THR A 165 10.30 7.43 -2.87
CA THR A 165 11.11 8.50 -2.25
C THR A 165 12.55 8.55 -2.75
N LYS A 166 12.99 7.58 -3.55
CA LYS A 166 14.37 7.53 -4.08
C LYS A 166 14.81 8.81 -4.79
N PRO A 167 13.99 9.47 -5.64
CA PRO A 167 14.36 10.73 -6.28
C PRO A 167 14.70 11.86 -5.29
N LEU A 168 14.06 11.91 -4.13
CA LEU A 168 14.34 12.90 -3.08
C LEU A 168 15.67 12.59 -2.36
N VAL A 169 15.99 11.33 -2.21
CA VAL A 169 17.30 10.89 -1.68
C VAL A 169 18.42 11.24 -2.65
N ASP A 170 18.24 10.96 -3.95
CA ASP A 170 19.24 11.24 -4.99
C ASP A 170 19.51 12.74 -5.16
N LYS A 171 18.48 13.57 -4.96
CA LYS A 171 18.60 15.03 -4.96
C LYS A 171 19.20 15.60 -3.66
N GLY A 172 19.49 14.76 -2.66
CA GLY A 172 20.02 15.19 -1.38
C GLY A 172 19.02 15.96 -0.50
N VAL A 173 17.72 15.82 -0.75
CA VAL A 173 16.66 16.38 0.10
C VAL A 173 16.52 15.55 1.36
N PHE A 174 16.38 14.24 1.19
CA PHE A 174 16.40 13.27 2.27
C PHE A 174 17.74 12.51 2.33
N ARG A 175 18.10 12.05 3.51
CA ARG A 175 19.02 10.94 3.71
C ARG A 175 18.22 9.74 4.19
N ARG A 176 18.39 8.59 3.52
CA ARG A 176 17.82 7.33 3.97
C ARG A 176 18.78 6.68 4.95
N VAL A 177 18.31 6.43 6.17
CA VAL A 177 19.11 5.79 7.25
C VAL A 177 18.91 4.29 7.33
N GLY A 178 17.95 3.76 6.58
CA GLY A 178 17.68 2.33 6.45
C GLY A 178 16.34 2.05 5.78
N ASP A 179 16.00 0.77 5.71
CA ASP A 179 14.71 0.27 5.23
C ASP A 179 14.07 -0.61 6.29
N PHE A 180 12.76 -0.55 6.36
CA PHE A 180 11.97 -1.42 7.21
C PHE A 180 10.84 -2.07 6.37
N PRO A 181 10.95 -3.36 6.01
CA PRO A 181 9.90 -4.04 5.26
C PRO A 181 8.68 -4.35 6.14
N THR A 182 7.48 -4.34 5.55
CA THR A 182 6.29 -4.82 6.26
C THR A 182 6.47 -6.30 6.61
N PRO A 183 5.98 -6.77 7.77
CA PRO A 183 5.99 -8.20 8.10
C PRO A 183 4.90 -9.00 7.34
N TRP A 184 4.22 -8.39 6.38
CA TRP A 184 3.10 -8.95 5.61
C TRP A 184 3.13 -8.49 4.15
N SER A 185 2.28 -9.09 3.31
CA SER A 185 2.07 -8.71 1.90
C SER A 185 1.67 -7.24 1.76
N SER A 186 2.19 -6.55 0.75
CA SER A 186 2.00 -5.10 0.57
C SER A 186 0.56 -4.73 0.29
N PHE A 187 -0.02 -5.33 -0.78
CA PHE A 187 -1.31 -4.93 -1.31
C PHE A 187 -2.24 -6.11 -1.53
N VAL A 188 -3.50 -5.86 -1.26
CA VAL A 188 -4.59 -6.78 -1.53
C VAL A 188 -5.61 -6.15 -2.48
N ILE A 189 -6.45 -6.99 -3.08
CA ILE A 189 -7.67 -6.55 -3.77
C ILE A 189 -8.81 -6.71 -2.77
N ALA A 190 -9.45 -5.60 -2.43
CA ALA A 190 -10.66 -5.58 -1.62
C ALA A 190 -11.87 -5.22 -2.48
N ALA A 191 -13.03 -5.82 -2.18
CA ALA A 191 -14.30 -5.55 -2.84
C ALA A 191 -15.35 -5.16 -1.81
N THR A 192 -16.29 -4.27 -2.18
CA THR A 192 -17.46 -3.98 -1.34
C THR A 192 -18.37 -5.20 -1.23
N ASP A 193 -19.03 -5.38 -0.08
CA ASP A 193 -20.02 -6.45 0.09
C ASP A 193 -21.12 -6.38 -0.97
N LYS A 194 -21.50 -5.17 -1.41
CA LYS A 194 -22.44 -4.93 -2.48
C LYS A 194 -21.98 -5.49 -3.82
N ALA A 195 -20.72 -5.23 -4.21
CA ALA A 195 -20.14 -5.77 -5.44
C ALA A 195 -20.03 -7.31 -5.37
N ILE A 196 -19.62 -7.84 -4.21
CA ILE A 196 -19.55 -9.30 -3.99
C ILE A 196 -20.92 -9.97 -4.15
N ILE A 197 -22.00 -9.38 -3.60
CA ILE A 197 -23.34 -9.94 -3.65
C ILE A 197 -23.92 -9.84 -5.07
N ASN A 198 -23.79 -8.69 -5.72
CA ASN A 198 -24.50 -8.40 -6.96
C ASN A 198 -23.71 -8.73 -8.22
N GLN A 199 -22.38 -8.84 -8.15
CA GLN A 199 -21.49 -8.92 -9.31
C GLN A 199 -20.40 -10.00 -9.17
N SER A 200 -20.61 -11.05 -8.38
CA SER A 200 -19.61 -12.07 -8.06
C SER A 200 -18.95 -12.67 -9.32
N GLU A 201 -19.75 -12.99 -10.36
CA GLU A 201 -19.23 -13.53 -11.60
C GLU A 201 -18.35 -12.50 -12.37
N ILE A 202 -18.75 -11.23 -12.34
CA ILE A 202 -17.96 -10.16 -12.96
C ILE A 202 -16.63 -9.98 -12.22
N LEU A 203 -16.65 -10.00 -10.89
CA LEU A 203 -15.44 -9.91 -10.06
C LEU A 203 -14.49 -11.08 -10.38
N ARG A 204 -15.01 -12.30 -10.55
CA ARG A 204 -14.22 -13.47 -10.94
C ARG A 204 -13.51 -13.24 -12.28
N ILE A 205 -14.22 -12.73 -13.28
CA ILE A 205 -13.64 -12.42 -14.60
C ILE A 205 -12.59 -11.31 -14.48
N VAL A 206 -12.85 -10.26 -13.71
CA VAL A 206 -11.88 -9.18 -13.45
C VAL A 206 -10.60 -9.73 -12.83
N LEU A 207 -10.71 -10.60 -11.81
CA LEU A 207 -9.55 -11.24 -11.20
C LEU A 207 -8.79 -12.14 -12.19
N GLU A 208 -9.48 -12.88 -13.05
CA GLU A 208 -8.85 -13.73 -14.09
C GLU A 208 -8.01 -12.88 -15.05
N VAL A 209 -8.53 -11.74 -15.52
CA VAL A 209 -7.81 -10.82 -16.41
C VAL A 209 -6.56 -10.26 -15.71
N ILE A 210 -6.71 -9.74 -14.47
CA ILE A 210 -5.60 -9.22 -13.68
C ILE A 210 -4.55 -10.31 -13.44
N ASN A 211 -4.99 -11.52 -13.09
CA ASN A 211 -4.12 -12.66 -12.81
C ASN A 211 -3.34 -13.12 -14.04
N ALA A 212 -3.98 -13.15 -15.20
CA ALA A 212 -3.30 -13.48 -16.46
C ALA A 212 -2.17 -12.48 -16.75
N LYS A 213 -2.43 -11.17 -16.56
CA LYS A 213 -1.43 -10.11 -16.79
C LYS A 213 -0.30 -10.17 -15.76
N THR A 214 -0.62 -10.27 -14.48
CA THR A 214 0.39 -10.26 -13.40
C THR A 214 1.35 -11.44 -13.46
N LYS A 215 0.88 -12.62 -13.94
CA LYS A 215 1.73 -13.80 -14.15
C LYS A 215 2.85 -13.57 -15.16
N VAL A 216 2.59 -12.80 -16.21
CA VAL A 216 3.55 -12.57 -17.31
C VAL A 216 4.24 -11.22 -17.22
N PHE A 217 3.81 -10.32 -16.33
CA PHE A 217 4.16 -8.92 -16.29
C PHE A 217 5.67 -8.66 -16.29
N LYS A 218 6.43 -9.37 -15.45
CA LYS A 218 7.88 -9.22 -15.38
C LYS A 218 8.62 -9.68 -16.63
N GLY A 219 8.00 -10.53 -17.44
CA GLY A 219 8.55 -11.05 -18.69
C GLY A 219 8.16 -10.24 -19.93
N LEU A 220 7.36 -9.19 -19.78
CA LEU A 220 6.97 -8.34 -20.90
C LEU A 220 8.17 -7.60 -21.46
N SER A 221 8.24 -7.55 -22.80
CA SER A 221 9.33 -6.83 -23.48
C SER A 221 9.34 -5.36 -23.08
N ARG A 222 10.52 -4.83 -22.74
CA ARG A 222 10.74 -3.42 -22.36
C ARG A 222 9.97 -2.94 -21.12
N ILE A 223 9.43 -3.83 -20.30
CA ILE A 223 8.63 -3.42 -19.13
C ILE A 223 9.42 -2.54 -18.16
N GLU A 224 10.71 -2.82 -17.95
CA GLU A 224 11.60 -2.03 -17.10
C GLU A 224 11.75 -0.60 -17.63
N THR A 225 11.95 -0.45 -18.94
CA THR A 225 12.06 0.86 -19.59
C THR A 225 10.74 1.63 -19.51
N GLN A 226 9.63 0.96 -19.81
CA GLN A 226 8.29 1.55 -19.73
C GLN A 226 7.98 2.06 -18.31
N LEU A 227 8.28 1.27 -17.29
CA LEU A 227 8.14 1.68 -15.88
C LEU A 227 9.02 2.88 -15.55
N ALA A 228 10.29 2.86 -15.97
CA ALA A 228 11.22 3.95 -15.71
C ALA A 228 10.76 5.27 -16.34
N GLU A 229 10.30 5.22 -17.59
CA GLU A 229 9.78 6.38 -18.33
C GLU A 229 8.47 6.91 -17.71
N LEU A 230 7.49 6.02 -17.45
CA LEU A 230 6.17 6.40 -16.96
C LEU A 230 6.22 7.01 -15.56
N TYR A 231 7.02 6.42 -14.67
CA TYR A 231 7.13 6.87 -13.28
C TYR A 231 8.34 7.76 -13.00
N GLN A 232 9.07 8.17 -14.05
CA GLN A 232 10.24 9.07 -13.98
C GLN A 232 11.29 8.59 -12.96
N GLN A 233 11.54 7.28 -12.96
CA GLN A 233 12.50 6.64 -12.06
C GLN A 233 13.73 6.12 -12.82
N ASN A 234 14.83 5.94 -12.09
CA ASN A 234 16.04 5.38 -12.65
C ASN A 234 15.82 3.92 -13.06
N LEU A 235 16.31 3.52 -14.24
CA LEU A 235 16.15 2.17 -14.79
C LEU A 235 16.70 1.08 -13.86
N GLU A 236 17.86 1.32 -13.22
CA GLU A 236 18.46 0.35 -12.30
C GLU A 236 17.64 0.20 -11.01
N ASP A 237 17.00 1.28 -10.52
CA ASP A 237 16.09 1.22 -9.39
C ASP A 237 14.81 0.45 -9.75
N ILE A 238 14.29 0.63 -10.95
CA ILE A 238 13.14 -0.15 -11.47
C ILE A 238 13.50 -1.64 -11.60
N LYS A 239 14.65 -1.98 -12.14
CA LYS A 239 15.13 -3.39 -12.20
C LYS A 239 15.20 -4.00 -10.81
N LYS A 240 15.75 -3.28 -9.84
CA LYS A 240 15.83 -3.71 -8.45
C LYS A 240 14.44 -3.88 -7.84
N TRP A 241 13.55 -2.92 -8.04
CA TRP A 241 12.16 -3.00 -7.58
C TRP A 241 11.43 -4.22 -8.17
N LEU A 242 11.52 -4.44 -9.50
CA LEU A 242 10.94 -5.60 -10.16
C LEU A 242 11.50 -6.92 -9.61
N SER A 243 12.80 -6.98 -9.31
CA SER A 243 13.44 -8.19 -8.79
C SER A 243 12.87 -8.65 -7.43
N ILE A 244 12.46 -7.69 -6.59
CA ILE A 244 11.96 -7.94 -5.22
C ILE A 244 10.43 -7.90 -5.12
N THR A 245 9.73 -7.40 -6.13
CA THR A 245 8.26 -7.33 -6.15
C THR A 245 7.66 -8.63 -6.68
N SER A 246 6.63 -9.15 -6.04
CA SER A 246 5.95 -10.37 -6.47
C SER A 246 4.44 -10.18 -6.44
N TRP A 247 3.79 -10.32 -7.59
CA TRP A 247 2.32 -10.36 -7.68
C TRP A 247 1.82 -11.75 -7.34
N SER A 248 0.72 -11.82 -6.59
CA SER A 248 0.04 -13.04 -6.20
C SER A 248 -1.28 -13.20 -6.96
N GLN A 249 -1.69 -14.43 -7.17
CA GLN A 249 -3.01 -14.79 -7.68
C GLN A 249 -3.81 -15.61 -6.65
N ASN A 250 -3.31 -15.68 -5.42
CA ASN A 250 -3.89 -16.46 -4.35
C ASN A 250 -4.72 -15.59 -3.41
N GLN A 251 -5.52 -16.24 -2.56
CA GLN A 251 -6.15 -15.58 -1.42
C GLN A 251 -5.08 -15.15 -0.42
N LEU A 252 -5.35 -14.07 0.34
CA LEU A 252 -4.54 -13.72 1.50
C LEU A 252 -4.63 -14.85 2.54
N GLU A 253 -3.51 -15.27 3.12
CA GLU A 253 -3.44 -16.29 4.15
C GLU A 253 -4.10 -15.81 5.46
N ASN A 254 -4.83 -16.71 6.13
CA ASN A 254 -5.41 -16.40 7.45
C ASN A 254 -4.34 -16.01 8.47
N SER A 255 -3.21 -16.72 8.45
CA SER A 255 -2.06 -16.44 9.31
C SER A 255 -1.52 -15.04 9.16
N GLU A 256 -1.50 -14.53 7.93
CA GLU A 256 -1.03 -13.19 7.62
C GLU A 256 -2.03 -12.12 8.06
N ARG A 257 -3.33 -12.33 7.80
CA ARG A 257 -4.40 -11.49 8.37
C ARG A 257 -4.31 -11.42 9.90
N ASP A 258 -4.11 -12.56 10.58
CA ASP A 258 -4.04 -12.63 12.04
C ASP A 258 -2.78 -11.92 12.57
N LEU A 259 -1.67 -11.99 11.84
CA LEU A 259 -0.47 -11.24 12.15
C LEU A 259 -0.75 -9.72 12.11
N VAL A 260 -1.36 -9.22 11.04
CA VAL A 260 -1.75 -7.80 10.92
C VAL A 260 -2.67 -7.39 12.08
N LEU A 261 -3.70 -8.17 12.36
CA LEU A 261 -4.64 -7.89 13.47
C LEU A 261 -3.94 -7.87 14.83
N LYS A 262 -2.96 -8.76 15.07
CA LYS A 262 -2.16 -8.76 16.29
C LYS A 262 -1.42 -7.43 16.49
N TYR A 263 -0.80 -6.90 15.42
CA TYR A 263 -0.13 -5.60 15.49
C TYR A 263 -1.13 -4.47 15.70
N LEU A 264 -2.20 -4.41 14.92
CA LEU A 264 -3.22 -3.37 15.03
C LEU A 264 -3.86 -3.33 16.42
N LYS A 265 -4.10 -4.51 17.02
CA LYS A 265 -4.62 -4.61 18.40
C LYS A 265 -3.60 -4.10 19.43
N LYS A 266 -2.32 -4.47 19.28
CA LYS A 266 -1.25 -4.00 20.18
C LYS A 266 -1.08 -2.48 20.14
N LEU A 267 -1.45 -1.86 19.02
CA LEU A 267 -1.38 -0.42 18.77
C LEU A 267 -2.71 0.31 19.10
N ASP A 268 -3.67 -0.38 19.72
CA ASP A 268 -5.03 0.15 20.01
C ASP A 268 -5.74 0.74 18.79
N MET A 269 -5.45 0.20 17.59
CA MET A 269 -6.05 0.67 16.33
C MET A 269 -7.31 -0.10 15.95
N VAL A 270 -7.61 -1.21 16.65
CA VAL A 270 -8.81 -2.03 16.49
C VAL A 270 -9.24 -2.59 17.84
N ASP A 271 -10.52 -2.48 18.16
CA ASP A 271 -11.06 -2.84 19.48
C ASP A 271 -11.37 -4.33 19.62
N LYS A 272 -11.69 -5.02 18.52
CA LYS A 272 -12.18 -6.41 18.55
C LYS A 272 -11.49 -7.29 17.52
N MET A 273 -11.23 -8.54 17.89
CA MET A 273 -11.00 -9.62 16.94
C MET A 273 -12.36 -10.12 16.46
N SER A 274 -12.73 -9.72 15.27
CA SER A 274 -13.91 -10.27 14.60
C SER A 274 -13.60 -11.61 13.92
N ASP A 275 -14.65 -12.39 13.64
CA ASP A 275 -14.56 -13.69 12.97
C ASP A 275 -13.78 -13.62 11.64
N SER A 276 -13.05 -14.67 11.33
CA SER A 276 -12.26 -14.78 10.08
C SER A 276 -13.07 -14.58 8.80
N GLN A 277 -14.33 -14.93 8.79
CA GLN A 277 -15.25 -14.73 7.66
C GLN A 277 -15.53 -13.26 7.34
N GLN A 278 -15.29 -12.37 8.29
CA GLN A 278 -15.51 -10.93 8.10
C GLN A 278 -14.49 -10.29 7.15
N TYR A 279 -13.27 -10.82 7.07
CA TYR A 279 -12.17 -10.15 6.33
C TYR A 279 -11.95 -10.70 4.92
N LEU A 280 -12.13 -11.98 4.73
CA LEU A 280 -11.75 -12.69 3.51
C LEU A 280 -12.98 -13.27 2.82
N LYS A 281 -12.99 -13.21 1.49
CA LYS A 281 -14.01 -13.83 0.65
C LYS A 281 -13.37 -14.44 -0.59
N LYS A 282 -13.59 -15.72 -0.81
CA LYS A 282 -13.23 -16.38 -2.07
C LYS A 282 -14.32 -16.09 -3.11
N ILE A 283 -13.91 -15.58 -4.27
CA ILE A 283 -14.73 -15.29 -5.43
C ILE A 283 -14.60 -16.43 -6.46
#